data_fa36cb46748504d3c903aa0062fd3807
#
_entry.id   fa36cb46748504d3c903aa0062fd3807
#
_cell.length_a   1.000
_cell.length_b   1.000
_cell.length_c   1.000
_cell.angle_alpha   90.00
_cell.angle_beta   90.00
_cell.angle_gamma   90.00
#
_symmetry.space_group_name_H-M   'P 1'
#
loop_
_entity.id
_entity.type
_entity.pdbx_description
1 polymer ?
#
loop_
_entity_poly.entity_id
_entity_poly.type
_entity_poly.pdbx_seq_one_letter_code
_entity_poly.pdbx_strand_id
1 'polypeptide(L)'
;MSKHAEAVTLRLAQPDEHKALEELQRRASLELDDYREQLLANPDAIHLPPSQIANGQVIVAELHGEIAGFAALVGGELDGLFVEPDLWGGGIGRALIDAAAHEARRKGLALTVTANPTARGFYESCGFTFEGETPTRFGPGLRMSR
;
A
#
# COMPACT_ATOMS: atom_id res chain seq x y z
N MET A 1 5.50 -16.64 13.44
CA MET A 1 4.86 -15.44 14.00
C MET A 1 5.70 -14.22 13.65
N SER A 2 5.07 -13.16 13.23
CA SER A 2 5.79 -11.95 12.85
C SER A 2 5.99 -11.05 14.08
N LYS A 3 7.25 -10.82 14.44
CA LYS A 3 7.59 -9.89 15.52
C LYS A 3 7.37 -8.45 15.12
N HIS A 4 7.50 -8.14 13.82
CA HIS A 4 7.31 -6.78 13.32
C HIS A 4 5.85 -6.36 13.42
N ALA A 5 4.92 -7.25 13.04
CA ALA A 5 3.48 -6.95 13.12
C ALA A 5 3.03 -6.71 14.55
N GLU A 6 3.59 -7.44 15.53
CA GLU A 6 3.25 -7.28 16.93
C GLU A 6 3.70 -5.94 17.50
N ALA A 7 4.80 -5.40 16.98
CA ALA A 7 5.37 -4.14 17.46
C ALA A 7 4.86 -2.92 16.68
N VAL A 8 4.02 -3.15 15.67
CA VAL A 8 3.55 -2.08 14.79
C VAL A 8 2.43 -1.28 15.45
N THR A 9 2.55 0.04 15.39
CA THR A 9 1.49 0.97 15.76
C THR A 9 0.94 1.58 14.47
N LEU A 10 -0.39 1.60 14.33
CA LEU A 10 -1.06 2.17 13.16
C LEU A 10 -1.66 3.52 13.53
N ARG A 11 -1.47 4.50 12.65
CA ARG A 11 -1.99 5.86 12.85
C ARG A 11 -2.17 6.56 11.51
N LEU A 12 -2.85 7.71 11.51
CA LEU A 12 -2.93 8.52 10.30
C LEU A 12 -1.62 9.28 10.08
N ALA A 13 -1.31 9.51 8.80
CA ALA A 13 -0.15 10.29 8.41
C ALA A 13 -0.32 11.76 8.78
N GLN A 14 0.79 12.42 9.09
CA GLN A 14 0.84 13.86 9.36
C GLN A 14 1.30 14.61 8.10
N PRO A 15 0.85 15.87 7.89
CA PRO A 15 1.22 16.62 6.68
C PRO A 15 2.72 16.77 6.45
N ASP A 16 3.49 16.88 7.50
CA ASP A 16 4.95 17.03 7.42
C ASP A 16 5.67 15.73 7.06
N GLU A 17 4.94 14.61 6.96
CA GLU A 17 5.52 13.31 6.60
C GLU A 17 5.47 13.02 5.11
N HIS A 18 4.87 13.88 4.31
CA HIS A 18 4.68 13.64 2.87
C HIS A 18 5.97 13.23 2.17
N LYS A 19 7.06 13.98 2.39
CA LYS A 19 8.33 13.69 1.73
C LYS A 19 8.88 12.31 2.12
N ALA A 20 8.85 11.99 3.41
CA ALA A 20 9.35 10.72 3.91
C ALA A 20 8.54 9.54 3.36
N LEU A 21 7.21 9.70 3.27
CA LEU A 21 6.34 8.66 2.73
C LEU A 21 6.56 8.46 1.22
N GLU A 22 6.71 9.55 0.47
CA GLU A 22 6.95 9.43 -0.97
C GLU A 22 8.33 8.80 -1.25
N GLU A 23 9.34 9.09 -0.44
CA GLU A 23 10.64 8.44 -0.54
C GLU A 23 10.56 6.95 -0.23
N LEU A 24 9.76 6.56 0.78
CA LEU A 24 9.51 5.15 1.08
C LEU A 24 8.82 4.47 -0.10
N GLN A 25 7.80 5.10 -0.67
CA GLN A 25 7.12 4.59 -1.85
C GLN A 25 8.10 4.34 -2.99
N ARG A 26 9.03 5.27 -3.20
CA ARG A 26 10.06 5.12 -4.24
C ARG A 26 10.96 3.92 -3.98
N ARG A 27 11.48 3.80 -2.75
CA ARG A 27 12.35 2.66 -2.40
C ARG A 27 11.63 1.33 -2.61
N ALA A 28 10.41 1.23 -2.11
CA ALA A 28 9.62 -0.01 -2.21
C ALA A 28 9.26 -0.34 -3.66
N SER A 29 8.88 0.67 -4.44
CA SER A 29 8.49 0.48 -5.83
C SER A 29 9.66 0.05 -6.71
N LEU A 30 10.85 0.58 -6.46
CA LEU A 30 12.03 0.28 -7.27
C LEU A 30 12.75 -0.99 -6.82
N GLU A 31 12.41 -1.55 -5.66
CA GLU A 31 13.00 -2.80 -5.18
C GLU A 31 12.57 -3.99 -6.03
N LEU A 32 11.35 -3.97 -6.56
CA LEU A 32 10.86 -5.01 -7.46
C LEU A 32 11.29 -4.72 -8.90
N ASP A 33 11.66 -5.77 -9.63
CA ASP A 33 12.13 -5.62 -11.02
C ASP A 33 11.00 -5.37 -12.00
N ASP A 34 9.75 -5.67 -11.64
CA ASP A 34 8.61 -5.74 -12.56
C ASP A 34 8.43 -4.49 -13.40
N TYR A 35 8.54 -3.32 -12.78
CA TYR A 35 8.32 -2.04 -13.46
C TYR A 35 9.49 -1.07 -13.26
N ARG A 36 10.62 -1.57 -12.81
CA ARG A 36 11.76 -0.70 -12.46
C ARG A 36 12.17 0.20 -13.63
N GLU A 37 12.29 -0.37 -14.81
CA GLU A 37 12.72 0.37 -16.00
C GLU A 37 11.70 1.46 -16.36
N GLN A 38 10.41 1.11 -16.36
CA GLN A 38 9.35 2.07 -16.67
C GLN A 38 9.27 3.17 -15.58
N LEU A 39 9.44 2.80 -14.31
CA LEU A 39 9.39 3.78 -13.22
C LEU A 39 10.59 4.71 -13.25
N LEU A 40 11.78 4.22 -13.60
CA LEU A 40 12.95 5.08 -13.75
C LEU A 40 12.80 6.05 -14.94
N ALA A 41 12.14 5.61 -16.00
CA ALA A 41 11.86 6.44 -17.16
C ALA A 41 10.71 7.42 -16.93
N ASN A 42 9.84 7.15 -15.95
CA ASN A 42 8.65 7.94 -15.65
C ASN A 42 8.57 8.23 -14.13
N PRO A 43 9.46 9.08 -13.61
CA PRO A 43 9.50 9.33 -12.16
C PRO A 43 8.21 9.93 -11.60
N ASP A 44 7.40 10.57 -12.43
CA ASP A 44 6.09 11.10 -12.05
C ASP A 44 5.09 10.01 -11.66
N ALA A 45 5.34 8.76 -12.05
CA ALA A 45 4.47 7.65 -11.69
C ALA A 45 4.56 7.29 -10.21
N ILE A 46 5.65 7.66 -9.54
CA ILE A 46 5.81 7.47 -8.10
C ILE A 46 5.43 8.79 -7.43
N HIS A 47 4.19 8.87 -6.96
CA HIS A 47 3.65 10.09 -6.41
C HIS A 47 2.61 9.80 -5.35
N LEU A 48 2.72 10.49 -4.22
CA LEU A 48 1.72 10.48 -3.16
C LEU A 48 1.06 11.86 -3.14
N PRO A 49 -0.20 12.00 -3.57
CA PRO A 49 -0.87 13.29 -3.52
C PRO A 49 -0.96 13.82 -2.09
N PRO A 50 -0.49 15.04 -1.82
CA PRO A 50 -0.59 15.62 -0.47
C PRO A 50 -2.02 15.68 0.06
N SER A 51 -3.01 15.79 -0.84
CA SER A 51 -4.42 15.81 -0.46
C SER A 51 -4.86 14.53 0.21
N GLN A 52 -4.27 13.38 -0.11
CA GLN A 52 -4.61 12.13 0.55
C GLN A 52 -4.26 12.17 2.03
N ILE A 53 -3.12 12.76 2.38
CA ILE A 53 -2.75 12.95 3.78
C ILE A 53 -3.70 13.93 4.45
N ALA A 54 -3.96 15.06 3.81
CA ALA A 54 -4.85 16.09 4.36
C ALA A 54 -6.28 15.56 4.60
N ASN A 55 -6.73 14.63 3.77
CA ASN A 55 -8.07 14.05 3.86
C ASN A 55 -8.16 12.85 4.81
N GLY A 56 -7.09 12.51 5.53
CA GLY A 56 -7.08 11.38 6.45
C GLY A 56 -7.14 10.01 5.74
N GLN A 57 -6.63 9.93 4.52
CA GLN A 57 -6.70 8.73 3.69
C GLN A 57 -5.44 7.88 3.73
N VAL A 58 -4.43 8.29 4.50
CA VAL A 58 -3.15 7.58 4.58
C VAL A 58 -2.95 7.04 5.99
N ILE A 59 -2.83 5.71 6.07
CA ILE A 59 -2.58 4.99 7.33
C ILE A 59 -1.09 4.65 7.36
N VAL A 60 -0.41 5.05 8.43
CA VAL A 60 1.02 4.79 8.62
C VAL A 60 1.20 3.67 9.64
N ALA A 61 2.12 2.77 9.35
CA ALA A 61 2.61 1.77 10.29
C ALA A 61 3.95 2.25 10.85
N GLU A 62 4.04 2.38 12.17
CA GLU A 62 5.29 2.68 12.86
C GLU A 62 5.83 1.43 13.53
N LEU A 63 7.14 1.27 13.46
CA LEU A 63 7.87 0.22 14.15
C LEU A 63 8.99 0.89 14.93
N HIS A 64 8.99 0.76 16.25
CA HIS A 64 9.99 1.39 17.13
C HIS A 64 10.10 2.91 16.92
N GLY A 65 8.95 3.56 16.69
CA GLY A 65 8.90 5.02 16.51
C GLY A 65 9.26 5.50 15.11
N GLU A 66 9.57 4.60 14.19
CA GLU A 66 9.93 4.95 12.81
C GLU A 66 8.87 4.48 11.83
N ILE A 67 8.72 5.21 10.72
CA ILE A 67 7.79 4.82 9.65
C ILE A 67 8.29 3.53 9.00
N ALA A 68 7.46 2.49 9.04
CA ALA A 68 7.79 1.19 8.45
C ALA A 68 7.02 0.92 7.15
N GLY A 69 5.88 1.58 6.96
CA GLY A 69 5.07 1.42 5.78
C GLY A 69 3.82 2.30 5.84
N PHE A 70 3.07 2.32 4.74
CA PHE A 70 1.80 3.03 4.73
C PHE A 70 0.85 2.44 3.69
N ALA A 71 -0.45 2.72 3.89
CA ALA A 71 -1.50 2.41 2.95
C ALA A 71 -2.28 3.69 2.65
N ALA A 72 -2.61 3.91 1.39
CA ALA A 72 -3.50 4.99 0.98
C ALA A 72 -4.84 4.37 0.60
N LEU A 73 -5.90 4.78 1.30
CA LEU A 73 -7.26 4.29 1.08
C LEU A 73 -8.14 5.44 0.63
N VAL A 74 -8.62 5.37 -0.61
CA VAL A 74 -9.49 6.39 -1.19
C VAL A 74 -10.85 5.75 -1.47
N GLY A 75 -11.86 6.12 -0.69
CA GLY A 75 -13.13 5.40 -0.70
C GLY A 75 -12.90 3.97 -0.23
N GLY A 76 -13.30 2.99 -1.05
CA GLY A 76 -13.00 1.57 -0.80
C GLY A 76 -11.77 1.07 -1.54
N GLU A 77 -11.06 1.93 -2.26
CA GLU A 77 -9.94 1.53 -3.10
C GLU A 77 -8.62 1.69 -2.36
N LEU A 78 -7.84 0.62 -2.30
CA LEU A 78 -6.47 0.64 -1.81
C LEU A 78 -5.60 1.21 -2.94
N ASP A 79 -5.33 2.50 -2.86
CA ASP A 79 -4.63 3.25 -3.90
C ASP A 79 -3.11 3.06 -3.82
N GLY A 80 -2.62 2.66 -2.67
CA GLY A 80 -1.20 2.37 -2.46
C GLY A 80 -0.98 1.54 -1.21
N LEU A 81 0.03 0.68 -1.26
CA LEU A 81 0.47 -0.13 -0.12
C LEU A 81 1.98 -0.31 -0.26
N PHE A 82 2.73 0.29 0.65
CA PHE A 82 4.18 0.28 0.58
C PHE A 82 4.77 -0.01 1.95
N VAL A 83 5.74 -0.92 1.99
CA VAL A 83 6.47 -1.30 3.22
C VAL A 83 7.95 -1.16 2.92
N GLU A 84 8.73 -0.69 3.89
CA GLU A 84 10.19 -0.64 3.75
C GLU A 84 10.69 -2.01 3.31
N PRO A 85 11.51 -2.06 2.24
CA PRO A 85 11.96 -3.36 1.70
C PRO A 85 12.63 -4.28 2.73
N ASP A 86 13.39 -3.72 3.65
CA ASP A 86 14.09 -4.49 4.69
C ASP A 86 13.12 -5.20 5.64
N LEU A 87 11.85 -4.79 5.66
CA LEU A 87 10.85 -5.30 6.60
C LEU A 87 9.82 -6.20 5.93
N TRP A 88 9.99 -6.52 4.64
CA TRP A 88 9.07 -7.41 3.93
C TRP A 88 9.08 -8.80 4.57
N GLY A 89 7.90 -9.44 4.54
CA GLY A 89 7.72 -10.76 5.15
C GLY A 89 7.44 -10.72 6.64
N GLY A 90 7.39 -9.52 7.24
CA GLY A 90 7.17 -9.35 8.67
C GLY A 90 5.72 -9.13 9.09
N GLY A 91 4.77 -9.13 8.14
CA GLY A 91 3.35 -8.96 8.44
C GLY A 91 2.87 -7.52 8.48
N ILE A 92 3.73 -6.54 8.18
CA ILE A 92 3.35 -5.11 8.20
C ILE A 92 2.33 -4.80 7.11
N GLY A 93 2.54 -5.33 5.89
CA GLY A 93 1.59 -5.16 4.80
C GLY A 93 0.22 -5.71 5.13
N ARG A 94 0.16 -6.90 5.75
CA ARG A 94 -1.09 -7.50 6.18
C ARG A 94 -1.78 -6.64 7.24
N ALA A 95 -1.04 -6.11 8.20
CA ALA A 95 -1.59 -5.23 9.23
C ALA A 95 -2.20 -3.97 8.61
N LEU A 96 -1.53 -3.38 7.62
CA LEU A 96 -2.04 -2.21 6.91
C LEU A 96 -3.31 -2.55 6.10
N ILE A 97 -3.33 -3.71 5.45
CA ILE A 97 -4.52 -4.16 4.71
C ILE A 97 -5.69 -4.39 5.67
N ASP A 98 -5.45 -5.02 6.82
CA ASP A 98 -6.52 -5.25 7.80
C ASP A 98 -7.10 -3.93 8.31
N ALA A 99 -6.26 -2.94 8.55
CA ALA A 99 -6.71 -1.61 8.97
C ALA A 99 -7.51 -0.93 7.85
N ALA A 100 -7.06 -1.02 6.62
CA ALA A 100 -7.77 -0.46 5.47
C ALA A 100 -9.12 -1.14 5.26
N ALA A 101 -9.18 -2.47 5.41
CA ALA A 101 -10.43 -3.22 5.30
C ALA A 101 -11.42 -2.83 6.40
N HIS A 102 -10.93 -2.64 7.62
CA HIS A 102 -11.75 -2.18 8.73
C HIS A 102 -12.36 -0.80 8.43
N GLU A 103 -11.55 0.12 7.94
CA GLU A 103 -12.00 1.48 7.62
C GLU A 103 -12.99 1.47 6.45
N ALA A 104 -12.75 0.68 5.41
CA ALA A 104 -13.70 0.55 4.30
C ALA A 104 -15.05 0.02 4.78
N ARG A 105 -15.04 -1.03 5.61
CA ARG A 105 -16.27 -1.61 6.19
C ARG A 105 -17.03 -0.60 7.04
N ARG A 106 -16.30 0.21 7.81
CA ARG A 106 -16.92 1.25 8.63
C ARG A 106 -17.70 2.24 7.77
N LYS A 107 -17.29 2.43 6.52
CA LYS A 107 -17.98 3.30 5.55
C LYS A 107 -18.99 2.55 4.69
N GLY A 108 -19.21 1.26 4.95
CA GLY A 108 -20.15 0.44 4.18
C GLY A 108 -19.60 0.02 2.82
N LEU A 109 -18.29 -0.01 2.66
CA LEU A 109 -17.63 -0.30 1.38
C LEU A 109 -16.80 -1.58 1.46
N ALA A 110 -16.71 -2.30 0.34
CA ALA A 110 -15.72 -3.36 0.19
C ALA A 110 -14.35 -2.75 -0.06
N LEU A 111 -13.30 -3.46 0.33
CA LEU A 111 -11.93 -3.05 0.02
C LEU A 111 -11.55 -3.62 -1.35
N THR A 112 -11.14 -2.75 -2.27
CA THR A 112 -10.73 -3.14 -3.62
C THR A 112 -9.30 -2.69 -3.88
N VAL A 113 -8.63 -3.37 -4.81
CA VAL A 113 -7.27 -3.02 -5.23
C VAL A 113 -7.06 -3.36 -6.70
N THR A 114 -6.24 -2.57 -7.39
CA THR A 114 -5.67 -2.95 -8.67
C THR A 114 -4.24 -3.38 -8.40
N ALA A 115 -4.00 -4.68 -8.41
CA ALA A 115 -2.74 -5.27 -8.01
C ALA A 115 -1.83 -5.53 -9.21
N ASN A 116 -0.52 -5.43 -8.99
CA ASN A 116 0.48 -5.98 -9.88
C ASN A 116 0.26 -7.51 -9.96
N PRO A 117 0.30 -8.13 -11.15
CA PRO A 117 0.12 -9.58 -11.26
C PRO A 117 1.01 -10.41 -10.34
N THR A 118 2.25 -9.98 -10.10
CA THR A 118 3.16 -10.72 -9.21
C THR A 118 2.77 -10.63 -7.74
N ALA A 119 1.90 -9.68 -7.37
CA ALA A 119 1.41 -9.52 -6.01
C ALA A 119 0.13 -10.30 -5.73
N ARG A 120 -0.42 -11.02 -6.73
CA ARG A 120 -1.68 -11.75 -6.60
C ARG A 120 -1.69 -12.67 -5.38
N GLY A 121 -0.64 -13.50 -5.24
CA GLY A 121 -0.56 -14.45 -4.14
C GLY A 121 -0.57 -13.77 -2.78
N PHE A 122 0.12 -12.64 -2.66
CA PHE A 122 0.12 -11.86 -1.43
C PHE A 122 -1.29 -11.37 -1.08
N TYR A 123 -1.98 -10.76 -2.06
CA TYR A 123 -3.33 -10.26 -1.81
C TYR A 123 -4.32 -11.40 -1.51
N GLU A 124 -4.19 -12.53 -2.21
CA GLU A 124 -5.03 -13.69 -1.90
C GLU A 124 -4.79 -14.19 -0.47
N SER A 125 -3.54 -14.20 -0.03
CA SER A 125 -3.22 -14.58 1.35
C SER A 125 -3.80 -13.61 2.39
N CYS A 126 -4.09 -12.38 1.96
CA CYS A 126 -4.73 -11.37 2.81
C CYS A 126 -6.25 -11.34 2.69
N GLY A 127 -6.84 -12.34 2.01
CA GLY A 127 -8.29 -12.48 1.92
C GLY A 127 -8.94 -11.85 0.70
N PHE A 128 -8.14 -11.38 -0.27
CA PHE A 128 -8.70 -10.83 -1.50
C PHE A 128 -9.06 -11.94 -2.50
N THR A 129 -10.09 -11.68 -3.29
CA THR A 129 -10.52 -12.54 -4.39
C THR A 129 -10.26 -11.85 -5.71
N PHE A 130 -9.68 -12.58 -6.67
CA PHE A 130 -9.44 -12.08 -8.01
C PHE A 130 -10.78 -11.91 -8.75
N GLU A 131 -10.95 -10.77 -9.43
CA GLU A 131 -12.18 -10.45 -10.15
C GLU A 131 -11.99 -10.24 -11.65
N GLY A 132 -10.77 -10.02 -12.11
CA GLY A 132 -10.50 -9.81 -13.52
C GLY A 132 -9.30 -8.92 -13.76
N GLU A 133 -8.93 -8.77 -15.02
CA GLU A 133 -7.84 -7.91 -15.43
C GLU A 133 -8.36 -6.53 -15.84
N THR A 134 -7.53 -5.51 -15.65
CA THR A 134 -7.80 -4.15 -16.10
C THR A 134 -6.52 -3.54 -16.66
N PRO A 135 -6.60 -2.71 -17.72
CA PRO A 135 -5.39 -2.06 -18.21
C PRO A 135 -4.87 -1.02 -17.22
N THR A 136 -3.55 -0.95 -17.10
CA THR A 136 -2.88 0.09 -16.34
C THR A 136 -1.82 0.77 -17.22
N ARG A 137 -1.21 1.83 -16.69
CA ARG A 137 -0.17 2.58 -17.42
C ARG A 137 0.98 1.69 -17.88
N PHE A 138 1.33 0.66 -17.10
CA PHE A 138 2.49 -0.19 -17.37
C PHE A 138 2.13 -1.65 -17.66
N GLY A 139 0.91 -1.91 -18.12
CA GLY A 139 0.48 -3.25 -18.46
C GLY A 139 -0.78 -3.67 -17.70
N PRO A 140 -1.17 -4.94 -17.79
CA PRO A 140 -2.40 -5.38 -17.11
C PRO A 140 -2.22 -5.38 -15.60
N GLY A 141 -3.26 -4.91 -14.91
CA GLY A 141 -3.40 -5.03 -13.47
C GLY A 141 -4.51 -6.01 -13.13
N LEU A 142 -4.52 -6.48 -11.90
CA LEU A 142 -5.53 -7.43 -11.42
C LEU A 142 -6.49 -6.70 -10.48
N ARG A 143 -7.79 -6.74 -10.82
CA ARG A 143 -8.82 -6.24 -9.92
C ARG A 143 -9.12 -7.30 -8.88
N MET A 144 -9.01 -6.94 -7.62
CA MET A 144 -9.23 -7.85 -6.50
C MET A 144 -10.04 -7.14 -5.43
N SER A 145 -10.82 -7.90 -4.66
CA SER A 145 -11.63 -7.35 -3.58
C SER A 145 -11.65 -8.26 -2.35
N ARG A 146 -11.90 -7.62 -1.24
CA ARG A 146 -12.01 -8.32 0.05
C ARG A 146 -13.23 -7.85 0.82
#